data_8c6a1d31c79eb5ee057ac29efac85a3a
#
_entry.id   8c6a1d31c79eb5ee057ac29efac85a3a
#
_cell.length_a   1.000
_cell.length_b   1.000
_cell.length_c   1.000
_cell.angle_alpha   90.00
_cell.angle_beta   90.00
_cell.angle_gamma   90.00
#
_symmetry.space_group_name_H-M   'P 1'
#
loop_
_entity.id
_entity.type
_entity.pdbx_description
1 polymer ?
#
loop_
_entity_poly.entity_id
_entity_poly.type
_entity_poly.pdbx_seq_one_letter_code
_entity_poly.pdbx_strand_id
1 'polypeptide(L)'
;VDNEVLRQAPLFSALDDEAATALGTSMSETRLRRGDVLFHEGDSGDRLYVVLDGKVKLGRTSTDGRENLLAILGPGSMFGELSLFDPGPRSATVTAVTDATFASLSHEDLLRWLEGRPVVARGLLTQLASRLRKANDVVADLVFSDVPGRVAKALLDLADRFGRTADDGVHVHHDLTQEELAQLVGASRETVNKALADFASRGWLRLEPRSVVIIDIERLARRAR
;
A
#
# COMPACT_ATOMS: atom_id res chain seq x y z
N VAL A 1 7.19 -14.40 14.55
CA VAL A 1 6.64 -13.20 13.90
C VAL A 1 6.60 -12.07 14.93
N ASP A 2 7.00 -10.85 14.56
CA ASP A 2 6.95 -9.68 15.44
C ASP A 2 5.50 -9.26 15.70
N ASN A 3 5.06 -9.44 16.95
CA ASN A 3 3.68 -9.16 17.35
C ASN A 3 3.34 -7.66 17.31
N GLU A 4 4.32 -6.75 17.44
CA GLU A 4 4.07 -5.31 17.43
C GLU A 4 3.65 -4.84 16.03
N VAL A 5 4.31 -5.32 14.99
CA VAL A 5 3.95 -4.99 13.59
C VAL A 5 2.63 -5.65 13.19
N LEU A 6 2.38 -6.89 13.64
CA LEU A 6 1.09 -7.55 13.39
C LEU A 6 -0.09 -6.74 13.96
N ARG A 7 0.07 -6.13 15.13
CA ARG A 7 -0.97 -5.30 15.74
C ARG A 7 -1.28 -4.02 14.99
N GLN A 8 -0.37 -3.54 14.15
CA GLN A 8 -0.63 -2.40 13.26
C GLN A 8 -1.59 -2.79 12.13
N ALA A 9 -1.65 -4.08 11.77
CA ALA A 9 -2.62 -4.53 10.79
C ALA A 9 -4.05 -4.48 11.37
N PRO A 10 -5.01 -3.88 10.66
CA PRO A 10 -6.38 -3.65 11.16
C PRO A 10 -7.11 -4.89 11.65
N LEU A 11 -6.78 -6.06 11.07
CA LEU A 11 -7.33 -7.36 11.49
C LEU A 11 -6.90 -7.74 12.91
N PHE A 12 -5.69 -7.37 13.29
CA PHE A 12 -5.05 -7.82 14.53
C PHE A 12 -5.03 -6.74 15.62
N SER A 13 -5.33 -5.49 15.25
CA SER A 13 -5.35 -4.34 16.19
C SER A 13 -6.38 -4.50 17.32
N ALA A 14 -7.41 -5.32 17.12
CA ALA A 14 -8.49 -5.56 18.09
C ALA A 14 -8.28 -6.85 18.91
N LEU A 15 -7.17 -7.59 18.70
CA LEU A 15 -6.87 -8.79 19.45
C LEU A 15 -6.18 -8.43 20.80
N ASP A 16 -6.51 -9.19 21.84
CA ASP A 16 -5.72 -9.19 23.06
C ASP A 16 -4.35 -9.84 22.86
N ASP A 17 -3.47 -9.76 23.86
CA ASP A 17 -2.09 -10.24 23.78
C ASP A 17 -2.00 -11.74 23.55
N GLU A 18 -2.89 -12.50 24.18
CA GLU A 18 -2.93 -13.95 24.07
C GLU A 18 -3.35 -14.38 22.66
N ALA A 19 -4.43 -13.80 22.15
CA ALA A 19 -4.93 -14.07 20.79
C ALA A 19 -3.94 -13.65 19.71
N ALA A 20 -3.29 -12.46 19.86
CA ALA A 20 -2.27 -12.00 18.93
C ALA A 20 -1.05 -12.92 18.88
N THR A 21 -0.60 -13.39 20.04
CA THR A 21 0.52 -14.35 20.14
C THR A 21 0.15 -15.70 19.52
N ALA A 22 -1.02 -16.24 19.84
CA ALA A 22 -1.49 -17.50 19.27
C ALA A 22 -1.66 -17.42 17.74
N LEU A 23 -2.15 -16.30 17.23
CA LEU A 23 -2.26 -16.07 15.77
C LEU A 23 -0.85 -15.99 15.14
N GLY A 24 0.06 -15.22 15.73
CA GLY A 24 1.44 -15.11 15.26
C GLY A 24 2.15 -16.46 15.15
N THR A 25 1.86 -17.43 16.04
CA THR A 25 2.41 -18.79 15.96
C THR A 25 1.81 -19.63 14.83
N SER A 26 0.59 -19.30 14.37
CA SER A 26 -0.09 -19.96 13.25
C SER A 26 0.35 -19.41 11.89
N MET A 27 1.05 -18.27 11.87
CA MET A 27 1.50 -17.62 10.64
C MET A 27 2.87 -18.14 10.19
N SER A 28 3.04 -18.24 8.88
CA SER A 28 4.31 -18.58 8.25
C SER A 28 5.02 -17.31 7.79
N GLU A 29 6.34 -17.24 7.97
CA GLU A 29 7.15 -16.11 7.48
C GLU A 29 7.68 -16.40 6.06
N THR A 30 7.59 -15.41 5.19
CA THR A 30 8.14 -15.44 3.83
C THR A 30 8.99 -14.21 3.62
N ARG A 31 10.14 -14.37 2.94
CA ARG A 31 11.06 -13.27 2.62
C ARG A 31 11.25 -13.17 1.12
N LEU A 32 11.26 -11.95 0.61
CA LEU A 32 11.54 -11.62 -0.77
C LEU A 32 12.68 -10.61 -0.86
N ARG A 33 13.48 -10.74 -1.91
CA ARG A 33 14.43 -9.68 -2.29
C ARG A 33 13.73 -8.64 -3.14
N ARG A 34 14.30 -7.47 -3.19
CA ARG A 34 13.85 -6.41 -4.09
C ARG A 34 13.70 -6.91 -5.53
N GLY A 35 12.54 -6.68 -6.13
CA GLY A 35 12.19 -7.09 -7.49
C GLY A 35 11.53 -8.46 -7.59
N ASP A 36 11.58 -9.29 -6.54
CA ASP A 36 10.91 -10.58 -6.53
C ASP A 36 9.39 -10.41 -6.54
N VAL A 37 8.71 -11.31 -7.23
CA VAL A 37 7.25 -11.37 -7.29
C VAL A 37 6.75 -12.41 -6.29
N LEU A 38 5.79 -12.02 -5.44
CA LEU A 38 5.15 -12.93 -4.49
C LEU A 38 4.10 -13.81 -5.17
N PHE A 39 3.27 -13.22 -6.01
CA PHE A 39 2.29 -13.87 -6.87
C PHE A 39 1.87 -12.93 -8.00
N HIS A 40 1.36 -13.49 -9.08
CA HIS A 40 0.86 -12.75 -10.23
C HIS A 40 -0.66 -12.56 -10.17
N GLU A 41 -1.15 -11.51 -10.84
CA GLU A 41 -2.56 -11.38 -11.18
C GLU A 41 -3.01 -12.64 -11.93
N GLY A 42 -4.15 -13.20 -11.53
CA GLY A 42 -4.69 -14.42 -12.13
C GLY A 42 -4.28 -15.74 -11.44
N ASP A 43 -3.24 -15.72 -10.58
CA ASP A 43 -2.87 -16.89 -9.80
C ASP A 43 -3.99 -17.30 -8.82
N SER A 44 -4.04 -18.57 -8.44
CA SER A 44 -4.90 -19.03 -7.35
C SER A 44 -4.45 -18.42 -6.02
N GLY A 45 -5.41 -18.04 -5.16
CA GLY A 45 -5.10 -17.42 -3.87
C GLY A 45 -5.74 -18.14 -2.70
N ASP A 46 -4.89 -18.65 -1.79
CA ASP A 46 -5.29 -19.37 -0.58
C ASP A 46 -4.78 -18.73 0.72
N ARG A 47 -4.08 -17.59 0.64
CA ARG A 47 -3.43 -16.93 1.78
C ARG A 47 -3.65 -15.42 1.77
N LEU A 48 -3.75 -14.84 2.96
CA LEU A 48 -3.52 -13.43 3.19
C LEU A 48 -2.09 -13.21 3.68
N TYR A 49 -1.61 -12.00 3.53
CA TYR A 49 -0.26 -11.57 3.92
C TYR A 49 -0.32 -10.27 4.71
N VAL A 50 0.57 -10.15 5.70
CA VAL A 50 0.85 -8.89 6.41
C VAL A 50 2.31 -8.55 6.16
N VAL A 51 2.58 -7.32 5.74
CA VAL A 51 3.95 -6.81 5.61
C VAL A 51 4.52 -6.61 7.00
N LEU A 52 5.60 -7.30 7.32
CA LEU A 52 6.33 -7.15 8.58
C LEU A 52 7.44 -6.12 8.45
N ASP A 53 8.15 -6.16 7.32
CA ASP A 53 9.24 -5.24 7.00
C ASP A 53 9.32 -5.04 5.48
N GLY A 54 9.89 -3.90 5.07
CA GLY A 54 10.02 -3.55 3.67
C GLY A 54 8.76 -2.98 3.03
N LYS A 55 8.76 -2.93 1.69
CA LYS A 55 7.66 -2.37 0.88
C LYS A 55 7.35 -3.25 -0.31
N VAL A 56 6.08 -3.34 -0.65
CA VAL A 56 5.58 -3.99 -1.87
C VAL A 56 4.70 -3.06 -2.68
N LYS A 57 4.66 -3.29 -3.97
CA LYS A 57 3.72 -2.67 -4.89
C LYS A 57 2.69 -3.68 -5.37
N LEU A 58 1.45 -3.23 -5.46
CA LEU A 58 0.35 -3.95 -6.10
C LEU A 58 0.12 -3.33 -7.47
N GLY A 59 0.21 -4.13 -8.51
CA GLY A 59 0.06 -3.67 -9.88
C GLY A 59 -0.87 -4.57 -10.69
N ARG A 60 -1.42 -4.00 -11.75
CA ARG A 60 -2.17 -4.73 -12.78
C ARG A 60 -1.60 -4.43 -14.14
N THR A 61 -1.67 -5.42 -15.01
CA THR A 61 -1.27 -5.28 -16.41
C THR A 61 -2.53 -5.33 -17.27
N SER A 62 -2.74 -4.30 -18.08
CA SER A 62 -3.83 -4.29 -19.06
C SER A 62 -3.56 -5.24 -20.21
N THR A 63 -4.58 -5.55 -21.01
CA THR A 63 -4.48 -6.47 -22.15
C THR A 63 -3.51 -6.00 -23.23
N ASP A 64 -3.21 -4.71 -23.31
CA ASP A 64 -2.22 -4.10 -24.20
C ASP A 64 -0.82 -3.97 -23.57
N GLY A 65 -0.60 -4.59 -22.38
CA GLY A 65 0.69 -4.67 -21.71
C GLY A 65 1.08 -3.43 -20.90
N ARG A 66 0.19 -2.45 -20.71
CA ARG A 66 0.45 -1.31 -19.84
C ARG A 66 0.30 -1.71 -18.38
N GLU A 67 1.30 -1.37 -17.59
CA GLU A 67 1.26 -1.56 -16.14
C GLU A 67 0.65 -0.34 -15.45
N ASN A 68 -0.17 -0.59 -14.42
CA ASN A 68 -0.69 0.43 -13.52
C ASN A 68 -0.49 -0.02 -12.08
N LEU A 69 -0.04 0.88 -11.23
CA LEU A 69 0.09 0.63 -9.80
C LEU A 69 -1.21 1.01 -9.08
N LEU A 70 -1.73 0.06 -8.32
CA LEU A 70 -2.92 0.25 -7.49
C LEU A 70 -2.57 0.80 -6.11
N ALA A 71 -1.44 0.34 -5.54
CA ALA A 71 -1.00 0.73 -4.20
C ALA A 71 0.46 0.37 -3.94
N ILE A 72 1.05 1.08 -2.98
CA ILE A 72 2.29 0.71 -2.28
C ILE A 72 1.92 0.38 -0.84
N LEU A 73 2.40 -0.75 -0.35
CA LEU A 73 2.13 -1.23 1.00
C LEU A 73 3.44 -1.36 1.78
N GLY A 74 3.42 -0.96 3.04
CA GLY A 74 4.53 -1.06 3.99
C GLY A 74 4.14 -1.83 5.25
N PRO A 75 4.98 -1.83 6.29
CA PRO A 75 4.74 -2.57 7.53
C PRO A 75 3.35 -2.32 8.12
N GLY A 76 2.71 -3.38 8.64
CA GLY A 76 1.35 -3.35 9.14
C GLY A 76 0.25 -3.41 8.07
N SER A 77 0.59 -3.28 6.78
CA SER A 77 -0.39 -3.43 5.69
C SER A 77 -0.72 -4.89 5.45
N MET A 78 -1.99 -5.18 5.16
CA MET A 78 -2.49 -6.50 4.83
C MET A 78 -2.98 -6.56 3.38
N PHE A 79 -2.77 -7.67 2.69
CA PHE A 79 -3.22 -7.89 1.31
C PHE A 79 -3.45 -9.39 1.02
N GLY A 80 -4.10 -9.70 -0.12
CA GLY A 80 -4.40 -11.07 -0.55
C GLY A 80 -5.65 -11.67 0.09
N GLU A 81 -6.39 -10.88 0.88
CA GLU A 81 -7.61 -11.30 1.58
C GLU A 81 -8.81 -11.50 0.64
N LEU A 82 -8.85 -10.83 -0.52
CA LEU A 82 -10.00 -10.89 -1.42
C LEU A 82 -10.29 -12.32 -1.87
N SER A 83 -9.27 -13.06 -2.28
CA SER A 83 -9.41 -14.46 -2.73
C SER A 83 -9.84 -15.41 -1.62
N LEU A 84 -9.83 -14.98 -0.36
CA LEU A 84 -10.25 -15.80 0.77
C LEU A 84 -11.76 -15.74 1.00
N PHE A 85 -12.39 -14.58 0.74
CA PHE A 85 -13.81 -14.35 0.99
C PHE A 85 -14.65 -14.46 -0.28
N ASP A 86 -14.06 -14.14 -1.43
CA ASP A 86 -14.64 -14.32 -2.75
C ASP A 86 -13.70 -15.22 -3.55
N PRO A 87 -13.95 -16.56 -3.58
CA PRO A 87 -13.07 -17.49 -4.25
C PRO A 87 -12.86 -17.13 -5.72
N GLY A 88 -11.66 -16.71 -6.04
CA GLY A 88 -11.30 -16.24 -7.37
C GLY A 88 -9.78 -16.05 -7.50
N PRO A 89 -9.32 -15.71 -8.69
CA PRO A 89 -7.91 -15.45 -8.93
C PRO A 89 -7.44 -14.20 -8.21
N ARG A 90 -6.11 -14.10 -7.99
CA ARG A 90 -5.47 -12.88 -7.48
C ARG A 90 -5.83 -11.69 -8.35
N SER A 91 -6.29 -10.61 -7.74
CA SER A 91 -6.74 -9.39 -8.44
C SER A 91 -5.61 -8.45 -8.86
N ALA A 92 -4.38 -8.72 -8.43
CA ALA A 92 -3.19 -7.91 -8.74
C ALA A 92 -1.92 -8.75 -8.58
N THR A 93 -0.85 -8.33 -9.26
CA THR A 93 0.52 -8.81 -9.06
C THR A 93 1.14 -8.08 -7.87
N VAL A 94 1.85 -8.81 -7.00
CA VAL A 94 2.57 -8.24 -5.85
C VAL A 94 4.06 -8.42 -6.04
N THR A 95 4.80 -7.30 -6.07
CA THR A 95 6.25 -7.26 -6.27
C THR A 95 6.92 -6.50 -5.13
N ALA A 96 8.04 -7.01 -4.65
CA ALA A 96 8.85 -6.36 -3.62
C ALA A 96 9.57 -5.11 -4.17
N VAL A 97 9.32 -3.96 -3.55
CA VAL A 97 9.96 -2.67 -3.89
C VAL A 97 11.32 -2.53 -3.18
N THR A 98 11.40 -3.05 -1.97
CA THR A 98 12.62 -3.26 -1.19
C THR A 98 12.72 -4.73 -0.83
N ASP A 99 13.79 -5.18 -0.19
CA ASP A 99 13.76 -6.46 0.53
C ASP A 99 12.60 -6.41 1.52
N ALA A 100 11.82 -7.47 1.58
CA ALA A 100 10.57 -7.48 2.34
C ALA A 100 10.34 -8.81 3.05
N THR A 101 9.71 -8.73 4.22
CA THR A 101 9.32 -9.88 5.04
C THR A 101 7.82 -9.82 5.30
N PHE A 102 7.15 -10.97 5.17
CA PHE A 102 5.71 -11.11 5.35
C PHE A 102 5.39 -12.19 6.35
N ALA A 103 4.32 -11.99 7.10
CA ALA A 103 3.59 -13.06 7.76
C ALA A 103 2.42 -13.47 6.87
N SER A 104 2.20 -14.77 6.68
CA SER A 104 1.09 -15.29 5.88
C SER A 104 0.19 -16.21 6.70
N LEU A 105 -1.11 -16.11 6.48
CA LEU A 105 -2.13 -16.94 7.10
C LEU A 105 -2.95 -17.64 6.01
N SER A 106 -3.16 -18.95 6.14
CA SER A 106 -3.98 -19.70 5.19
C SER A 106 -5.47 -19.36 5.35
N HIS A 107 -6.26 -19.64 4.30
CA HIS A 107 -7.72 -19.52 4.35
C HIS A 107 -8.32 -20.37 5.49
N GLU A 108 -7.86 -21.61 5.61
CA GLU A 108 -8.35 -22.55 6.63
C GLU A 108 -8.06 -22.05 8.04
N ASP A 109 -6.84 -21.57 8.31
CA ASP A 109 -6.48 -20.99 9.60
C ASP A 109 -7.28 -19.72 9.90
N LEU A 110 -7.48 -18.86 8.90
CA LEU A 110 -8.30 -17.65 9.07
C LEU A 110 -9.74 -18.00 9.43
N LEU A 111 -10.37 -18.96 8.73
CA LEU A 111 -11.73 -19.37 9.05
C LEU A 111 -11.84 -19.90 10.47
N ARG A 112 -10.89 -20.75 10.90
CA ARG A 112 -10.84 -21.22 12.30
C ARG A 112 -10.71 -20.07 13.29
N TRP A 113 -9.94 -19.03 12.94
CA TRP A 113 -9.82 -17.84 13.76
C TRP A 113 -11.07 -16.97 13.81
N LEU A 114 -11.85 -16.93 12.74
CA LEU A 114 -13.12 -16.20 12.69
C LEU A 114 -14.22 -16.87 13.53
N GLU A 115 -14.16 -18.19 13.66
CA GLU A 115 -15.11 -18.95 14.47
C GLU A 115 -15.04 -18.49 15.93
N GLY A 116 -16.16 -18.00 16.45
CA GLY A 116 -16.28 -17.54 17.84
C GLY A 116 -15.60 -16.19 18.15
N ARG A 117 -15.07 -15.47 17.14
CA ARG A 117 -14.41 -14.17 17.32
C ARG A 117 -15.02 -13.07 16.44
N PRO A 118 -16.20 -12.52 16.79
CA PRO A 118 -16.86 -11.48 15.99
C PRO A 118 -16.01 -10.21 15.83
N VAL A 119 -15.10 -9.94 16.76
CA VAL A 119 -14.18 -8.80 16.72
C VAL A 119 -13.24 -8.89 15.50
N VAL A 120 -12.72 -10.08 15.18
CA VAL A 120 -11.86 -10.32 14.02
C VAL A 120 -12.63 -10.08 12.72
N ALA A 121 -13.83 -10.63 12.61
CA ALA A 121 -14.71 -10.41 11.45
C ALA A 121 -15.02 -8.92 11.24
N ARG A 122 -15.32 -8.19 12.32
CA ARG A 122 -15.56 -6.74 12.25
C ARG A 122 -14.33 -5.98 11.79
N GLY A 123 -13.12 -6.35 12.24
CA GLY A 123 -11.85 -5.75 11.79
C GLY A 123 -11.67 -5.91 10.27
N LEU A 124 -11.91 -7.10 9.73
CA LEU A 124 -11.89 -7.37 8.29
C LEU A 124 -12.90 -6.51 7.53
N LEU A 125 -14.15 -6.47 7.97
CA LEU A 125 -15.19 -5.65 7.33
C LEU A 125 -14.84 -4.16 7.35
N THR A 126 -14.29 -3.67 8.46
CA THR A 126 -13.81 -2.28 8.56
C THR A 126 -12.71 -1.99 7.54
N GLN A 127 -11.78 -2.91 7.38
CA GLN A 127 -10.70 -2.76 6.40
C GLN A 127 -11.22 -2.79 4.96
N LEU A 128 -12.09 -3.73 4.62
CA LEU A 128 -12.70 -3.80 3.29
C LEU A 128 -13.51 -2.53 2.98
N ALA A 129 -14.28 -2.03 3.94
CA ALA A 129 -15.00 -0.76 3.80
C ALA A 129 -14.05 0.44 3.61
N SER A 130 -12.91 0.48 4.31
CA SER A 130 -11.89 1.51 4.13
C SER A 130 -11.26 1.44 2.73
N ARG A 131 -10.95 0.24 2.24
CA ARG A 131 -10.43 0.04 0.88
C ARG A 131 -11.43 0.45 -0.19
N LEU A 132 -12.69 0.11 -0.01
CA LEU A 132 -13.75 0.52 -0.94
C LEU A 132 -13.87 2.05 -1.01
N ARG A 133 -13.84 2.74 0.15
CA ARG A 133 -13.82 4.21 0.15
C ARG A 133 -12.61 4.76 -0.61
N LYS A 134 -11.40 4.24 -0.35
CA LYS A 134 -10.19 4.68 -1.09
C LYS A 134 -10.29 4.41 -2.59
N ALA A 135 -10.86 3.28 -3.00
CA ALA A 135 -11.10 3.00 -4.42
C ALA A 135 -12.06 4.01 -5.05
N ASN A 136 -13.15 4.36 -4.35
CA ASN A 136 -14.08 5.38 -4.81
C ASN A 136 -13.42 6.77 -4.91
N ASP A 137 -12.56 7.13 -3.96
CA ASP A 137 -11.79 8.39 -3.99
C ASP A 137 -10.86 8.43 -5.20
N VAL A 138 -10.16 7.32 -5.51
CA VAL A 138 -9.31 7.24 -6.71
C VAL A 138 -10.12 7.41 -7.99
N VAL A 139 -11.30 6.79 -8.09
CA VAL A 139 -12.20 6.96 -9.24
C VAL A 139 -12.65 8.42 -9.37
N ALA A 140 -13.04 9.05 -8.27
CA ALA A 140 -13.43 10.46 -8.24
C ALA A 140 -12.26 11.37 -8.68
N ASP A 141 -11.04 11.12 -8.20
CA ASP A 141 -9.86 11.87 -8.57
C ASP A 141 -9.53 11.76 -10.07
N LEU A 142 -9.71 10.58 -10.66
CA LEU A 142 -9.50 10.39 -12.10
C LEU A 142 -10.49 11.20 -12.95
N VAL A 143 -11.69 11.47 -12.44
CA VAL A 143 -12.75 12.21 -13.14
C VAL A 143 -12.62 13.72 -12.90
N PHE A 144 -12.34 14.14 -11.67
CA PHE A 144 -12.46 15.54 -11.24
C PHE A 144 -11.14 16.25 -11.00
N SER A 145 -10.02 15.53 -10.81
CA SER A 145 -8.72 16.13 -10.50
C SER A 145 -7.81 16.12 -11.73
N ASP A 146 -7.07 17.21 -11.93
CA ASP A 146 -6.02 17.26 -12.94
C ASP A 146 -4.77 16.46 -12.48
N VAL A 147 -3.83 16.20 -13.40
CA VAL A 147 -2.64 15.39 -13.08
C VAL A 147 -1.81 15.99 -11.96
N PRO A 148 -1.49 17.30 -11.93
CA PRO A 148 -0.76 17.89 -10.80
C PRO A 148 -1.48 17.72 -9.45
N GLY A 149 -2.82 17.80 -9.41
CA GLY A 149 -3.61 17.54 -8.20
C GLY A 149 -3.44 16.09 -7.71
N ARG A 150 -3.55 15.11 -8.65
CA ARG A 150 -3.32 13.70 -8.32
C ARG A 150 -1.88 13.41 -7.87
N VAL A 151 -0.87 14.09 -8.47
CA VAL A 151 0.53 14.00 -8.00
C VAL A 151 0.65 14.50 -6.58
N ALA A 152 0.08 15.67 -6.27
CA ALA A 152 0.11 16.21 -4.91
C ALA A 152 -0.56 15.25 -3.90
N LYS A 153 -1.72 14.69 -4.25
CA LYS A 153 -2.44 13.72 -3.41
C LYS A 153 -1.64 12.44 -3.19
N ALA A 154 -1.03 11.89 -4.24
CA ALA A 154 -0.18 10.70 -4.14
C ALA A 154 1.03 10.94 -3.22
N LEU A 155 1.69 12.11 -3.32
CA LEU A 155 2.81 12.47 -2.45
C LEU A 155 2.38 12.61 -0.98
N LEU A 156 1.20 13.18 -0.71
CA LEU A 156 0.66 13.27 0.65
C LEU A 156 0.29 11.89 1.23
N ASP A 157 -0.30 11.01 0.43
CA ASP A 157 -0.58 9.62 0.81
C ASP A 157 0.71 8.85 1.13
N LEU A 158 1.77 9.05 0.34
CA LEU A 158 3.07 8.46 0.61
C LEU A 158 3.73 9.06 1.87
N ALA A 159 3.54 10.37 2.12
CA ALA A 159 4.02 11.04 3.32
C ALA A 159 3.34 10.53 4.58
N ASP A 160 2.03 10.30 4.54
CA ASP A 160 1.27 9.74 5.66
C ASP A 160 1.77 8.34 6.04
N ARG A 161 2.16 7.53 5.06
CA ARG A 161 2.60 6.14 5.26
C ARG A 161 4.08 5.98 5.55
N PHE A 162 4.93 6.76 4.89
CA PHE A 162 6.39 6.56 4.86
C PHE A 162 7.16 7.82 5.24
N GLY A 163 6.46 8.90 5.59
CA GLY A 163 7.06 10.17 5.94
C GLY A 163 7.72 10.16 7.31
N ARG A 164 8.87 10.84 7.41
CA ARG A 164 9.54 11.15 8.67
C ARG A 164 9.74 12.65 8.74
N THR A 165 9.20 13.28 9.77
CA THR A 165 9.36 14.72 9.99
C THR A 165 10.79 15.03 10.44
N ALA A 166 11.41 16.04 9.81
CA ALA A 166 12.71 16.59 10.16
C ALA A 166 12.65 18.13 10.09
N ASP A 167 13.73 18.81 10.46
CA ASP A 167 13.79 20.27 10.54
C ASP A 167 13.60 20.95 9.16
N ASP A 168 13.96 20.27 8.09
CA ASP A 168 13.88 20.76 6.70
C ASP A 168 12.63 20.29 5.95
N GLY A 169 11.72 19.57 6.60
CA GLY A 169 10.47 19.08 6.02
C GLY A 169 10.12 17.63 6.33
N VAL A 170 9.20 17.07 5.56
CA VAL A 170 8.81 15.66 5.67
C VAL A 170 9.55 14.84 4.62
N HIS A 171 10.47 14.01 5.07
CA HIS A 171 11.23 13.09 4.21
C HIS A 171 10.40 11.84 3.89
N VAL A 172 10.14 11.61 2.62
CA VAL A 172 9.29 10.51 2.13
C VAL A 172 10.13 9.58 1.27
N HIS A 173 10.61 8.50 1.86
CA HIS A 173 11.34 7.44 1.15
C HIS A 173 10.33 6.46 0.53
N HIS A 174 9.85 6.76 -0.67
CA HIS A 174 8.86 5.93 -1.35
C HIS A 174 9.46 4.75 -2.13
N ASP A 175 10.76 4.78 -2.43
CA ASP A 175 11.55 3.76 -3.15
C ASP A 175 11.11 3.48 -4.60
N LEU A 176 10.15 4.25 -5.13
CA LEU A 176 9.64 4.12 -6.49
C LEU A 176 10.55 4.79 -7.50
N THR A 177 10.57 4.26 -8.71
CA THR A 177 11.04 4.97 -9.89
C THR A 177 10.03 6.04 -10.31
N GLN A 178 10.44 6.97 -11.17
CA GLN A 178 9.52 7.98 -11.73
C GLN A 178 8.44 7.36 -12.61
N GLU A 179 8.74 6.22 -13.26
CA GLU A 179 7.75 5.46 -14.01
C GLU A 179 6.68 4.86 -13.09
N GLU A 180 7.12 4.22 -12.00
CA GLU A 180 6.21 3.65 -11.00
C GLU A 180 5.36 4.72 -10.31
N LEU A 181 5.93 5.91 -10.05
CA LEU A 181 5.16 7.03 -9.52
C LEU A 181 4.11 7.51 -10.53
N ALA A 182 4.44 7.55 -11.82
CA ALA A 182 3.50 7.90 -12.88
C ALA A 182 2.37 6.86 -13.01
N GLN A 183 2.69 5.58 -12.90
CA GLN A 183 1.72 4.49 -12.85
C GLN A 183 0.77 4.62 -11.65
N LEU A 184 1.31 4.97 -10.47
CA LEU A 184 0.52 5.19 -9.25
C LEU A 184 -0.45 6.36 -9.38
N VAL A 185 -0.04 7.43 -10.05
CA VAL A 185 -0.85 8.64 -10.30
C VAL A 185 -1.86 8.41 -11.44
N GLY A 186 -1.64 7.42 -12.30
CA GLY A 186 -2.46 7.17 -13.49
C GLY A 186 -2.26 8.23 -14.57
N ALA A 187 -1.00 8.60 -14.85
CA ALA A 187 -0.64 9.59 -15.86
C ALA A 187 0.69 9.24 -16.55
N SER A 188 1.02 9.95 -17.64
CA SER A 188 2.30 9.75 -18.31
C SER A 188 3.47 10.23 -17.43
N ARG A 189 4.62 9.55 -17.51
CA ARG A 189 5.84 9.94 -16.81
C ARG A 189 6.23 11.38 -17.09
N GLU A 190 6.08 11.84 -18.35
CA GLU A 190 6.39 13.22 -18.73
C GLU A 190 5.54 14.23 -17.97
N THR A 191 4.21 13.99 -17.90
CA THR A 191 3.27 14.89 -17.21
C THR A 191 3.51 14.92 -15.71
N VAL A 192 3.79 13.75 -15.10
CA VAL A 192 4.13 13.68 -13.68
C VAL A 192 5.44 14.40 -13.38
N ASN A 193 6.48 14.23 -14.22
CA ASN A 193 7.74 14.93 -14.05
C ASN A 193 7.61 16.45 -14.18
N LYS A 194 6.76 16.94 -15.10
CA LYS A 194 6.45 18.38 -15.20
C LYS A 194 5.81 18.91 -13.92
N ALA A 195 4.84 18.19 -13.35
CA ALA A 195 4.21 18.58 -12.10
C ALA A 195 5.20 18.60 -10.92
N LEU A 196 6.05 17.58 -10.80
CA LEU A 196 7.09 17.51 -9.78
C LEU A 196 8.11 18.66 -9.92
N ALA A 197 8.54 18.98 -11.14
CA ALA A 197 9.46 20.08 -11.40
C ALA A 197 8.83 21.44 -11.07
N ASP A 198 7.53 21.64 -11.38
CA ASP A 198 6.80 22.85 -10.98
C ASP A 198 6.73 23.00 -9.46
N PHE A 199 6.39 21.93 -8.74
CA PHE A 199 6.35 21.96 -7.27
C PHE A 199 7.73 22.23 -6.66
N ALA A 200 8.78 21.64 -7.22
CA ALA A 200 10.17 21.91 -6.79
C ALA A 200 10.60 23.35 -7.05
N SER A 201 10.28 23.91 -8.24
CA SER A 201 10.60 25.30 -8.59
C SER A 201 9.91 26.33 -7.68
N ARG A 202 8.74 25.97 -7.15
CA ARG A 202 7.98 26.79 -6.17
C ARG A 202 8.47 26.61 -4.73
N GLY A 203 9.44 25.73 -4.49
CA GLY A 203 9.97 25.43 -3.16
C GLY A 203 9.02 24.63 -2.27
N TRP A 204 8.01 23.93 -2.85
CA TRP A 204 7.08 23.11 -2.06
C TRP A 204 7.66 21.76 -1.70
N LEU A 205 8.58 21.27 -2.52
CA LEU A 205 9.30 20.02 -2.29
C LEU A 205 10.72 20.07 -2.87
N ARG A 206 11.55 19.10 -2.45
CA ARG A 206 12.86 18.81 -3.03
C ARG A 206 12.86 17.37 -3.52
N LEU A 207 13.27 17.18 -4.79
CA LEU A 207 13.36 15.85 -5.40
C LEU A 207 14.69 15.21 -5.05
N GLU A 208 14.64 13.94 -4.66
CA GLU A 208 15.80 13.10 -4.38
C GLU A 208 15.64 11.74 -5.07
N PRO A 209 16.72 10.95 -5.26
CA PRO A 209 16.60 9.62 -5.85
C PRO A 209 15.65 8.72 -5.03
N ARG A 210 14.51 8.32 -5.62
CA ARG A 210 13.49 7.46 -5.01
C ARG A 210 12.90 7.97 -3.69
N SER A 211 13.02 9.27 -3.47
CA SER A 211 12.45 9.94 -2.32
C SER A 211 12.06 11.38 -2.66
N VAL A 212 11.33 12.01 -1.78
CA VAL A 212 10.99 13.43 -1.86
C VAL A 212 11.00 14.02 -0.46
N VAL A 213 11.45 15.26 -0.33
CA VAL A 213 11.31 16.05 0.89
C VAL A 213 10.21 17.07 0.66
N ILE A 214 9.10 16.96 1.39
CA ILE A 214 7.98 17.91 1.33
C ILE A 214 8.32 19.05 2.29
N ILE A 215 8.56 20.24 1.73
CA ILE A 215 8.96 21.45 2.47
C ILE A 215 7.70 22.22 2.91
N ASP A 216 6.71 22.36 2.02
CA ASP A 216 5.45 23.08 2.29
C ASP A 216 4.25 22.14 2.08
N ILE A 217 3.91 21.41 3.15
CA ILE A 217 2.82 20.44 3.13
C ILE A 217 1.44 21.12 2.95
N GLU A 218 1.28 22.36 3.42
CA GLU A 218 0.01 23.07 3.32
C GLU A 218 -0.30 23.48 1.87
N ARG A 219 0.70 23.95 1.14
CA ARG A 219 0.53 24.29 -0.28
C ARG A 219 0.29 23.06 -1.12
N LEU A 220 1.01 21.97 -0.82
CA LEU A 220 0.79 20.69 -1.50
C LEU A 220 -0.64 20.17 -1.22
N ALA A 221 -1.13 20.26 0.03
CA ALA A 221 -2.48 19.85 0.41
C ALA A 221 -3.58 20.71 -0.26
N ARG A 222 -3.34 22.01 -0.43
CA ARG A 222 -4.27 22.88 -1.20
C ARG A 222 -4.31 22.52 -2.68
N ARG A 223 -3.19 22.04 -3.25
CA ARG A 223 -3.13 21.62 -4.65
C ARG A 223 -3.79 20.25 -4.89
N ALA A 224 -3.86 19.43 -3.87
CA ALA A 224 -4.46 18.08 -3.90
C ALA A 224 -6.00 18.07 -3.82
N ARG A 225 -6.63 19.24 -3.65
CA ARG A 225 -8.10 19.42 -3.54
C ARG A 225 -8.78 19.55 -4.88
#